data_e3b823610a002285351e92104f71ad23
#
_entry.id   e3b823610a002285351e92104f71ad23
#
_cell.length_a   1.000
_cell.length_b   1.000
_cell.length_c   1.000
_cell.angle_alpha   90.00
_cell.angle_beta   90.00
_cell.angle_gamma   90.00
#
_symmetry.space_group_name_H-M   'P 1'
#
loop_
_entity.id
_entity.type
_entity.pdbx_description
1 polymer ?
#
loop_
_entity_poly.entity_id
_entity_poly.type
_entity_poly.pdbx_seq_one_letter_code
_entity_poly.pdbx_strand_id
1 'polypeptide(L)'
;LLRKTTQFVLPVEKPETGVNQYDIYPAHDLGEEKIFCDYMSLARRIAGSKRVIIDGYVGVRFDIFSRELNKALETLGIRPVWWNTGAAMKEPAEIDRLIEPYLGGDDPIFGFRTPLRLEEFFDREKLDRIRPDDAARMNILIGIGASLAGWDGLLLYIDIPKNEIQFRSRAGSITNLGAAAADAPKKMYKRFYFVDWVVLNRHKKALLPKIDVMIDGQRETEITWTEGADLRRGLDRLAGNGFRVRPWFEPGAWGGQWIRNHIEALPHDVPNYAWSFELIVPENGLIFRSGERMLEVSFDTVMFQAGERVVGKECYGLYGDEFPIRMDYLDNFDGGNLSIQCHPQREYIRKNFGEVLTQEETYYILDTTPDSVVYLGFKEDIVPEKFEQALTESFEKGTELDVNKYVNAEPSAKHDLFLMPPGTLHSSGRNNLVLEISTTPYIFTFKMYDWLALDLDGKPRPLENLCFDRKGETVKRELIAHPELLEKGADWELWHLPTHRNHSYDVHRYKLDTSVEVQTEGKCHVLNLVEGESARIETAGGDSFPISYA
;
A
#
# COMPACT_ATOMS: atom_id res chain seq x y z
N LEU A 1 23.29 4.70 -1.82
CA LEU A 1 21.93 5.22 -1.97
C LEU A 1 21.05 4.49 -0.96
N LEU A 2 20.26 5.21 -0.15
CA LEU A 2 19.42 4.61 0.89
C LEU A 2 18.04 4.21 0.37
N ARG A 3 17.57 4.88 -0.67
CA ARG A 3 16.27 4.69 -1.33
C ARG A 3 16.45 4.68 -2.86
N LYS A 4 15.73 3.82 -3.56
CA LYS A 4 15.64 3.83 -5.02
C LYS A 4 14.17 4.06 -5.42
N THR A 5 13.85 5.32 -5.68
CA THR A 5 12.52 5.81 -6.05
C THR A 5 12.61 7.24 -6.56
N THR A 6 11.60 7.69 -7.28
CA THR A 6 11.37 9.11 -7.64
C THR A 6 10.57 9.85 -6.57
N GLN A 7 10.03 9.15 -5.57
CA GLN A 7 9.19 9.74 -4.53
C GLN A 7 10.02 10.51 -3.50
N PHE A 8 9.50 11.67 -3.09
CA PHE A 8 10.07 12.41 -1.97
C PHE A 8 9.88 11.68 -0.65
N VAL A 9 10.87 11.77 0.21
CA VAL A 9 10.68 11.45 1.63
C VAL A 9 9.66 12.44 2.21
N LEU A 10 8.84 12.02 3.17
CA LEU A 10 7.92 12.95 3.83
C LEU A 10 8.73 14.10 4.48
N PRO A 11 8.48 15.38 4.15
CA PRO A 11 9.13 16.49 4.84
C PRO A 11 8.67 16.58 6.29
N VAL A 12 9.47 17.21 7.15
CA VAL A 12 9.11 17.45 8.58
C VAL A 12 7.94 18.43 8.68
N GLU A 13 7.96 19.46 7.84
CA GLU A 13 6.94 20.49 7.79
C GLU A 13 6.12 20.36 6.52
N LYS A 14 4.79 20.59 6.65
CA LYS A 14 3.86 20.50 5.52
C LYS A 14 4.10 21.65 4.55
N PRO A 15 4.44 21.37 3.28
CA PRO A 15 4.51 22.39 2.26
C PRO A 15 3.12 23.03 2.04
N GLU A 16 3.11 24.31 1.67
CA GLU A 16 1.88 24.97 1.22
C GLU A 16 1.36 24.30 -0.05
N THR A 17 0.07 23.99 -0.06
CA THR A 17 -0.64 23.51 -1.25
C THR A 17 -1.50 24.64 -1.78
N GLY A 18 -1.40 24.97 -3.07
CA GLY A 18 -2.21 25.99 -3.71
C GLY A 18 -3.71 25.65 -3.66
N VAL A 19 -4.55 26.66 -3.81
CA VAL A 19 -6.00 26.46 -3.90
C VAL A 19 -6.32 25.61 -5.12
N ASN A 20 -7.13 24.56 -4.94
CA ASN A 20 -7.51 23.58 -5.97
C ASN A 20 -6.34 22.77 -6.56
N GLN A 21 -5.16 22.79 -5.95
CA GLN A 21 -4.07 21.90 -6.33
C GLN A 21 -4.20 20.53 -5.63
N TYR A 22 -3.73 19.50 -6.29
CA TYR A 22 -3.69 18.16 -5.73
C TYR A 22 -2.68 18.08 -4.57
N ASP A 23 -3.17 17.74 -3.38
CA ASP A 23 -2.34 17.60 -2.18
C ASP A 23 -1.69 16.20 -2.12
N ILE A 24 -0.38 16.14 -2.34
CA ILE A 24 0.41 14.90 -2.21
C ILE A 24 0.76 14.56 -0.75
N TYR A 25 0.46 15.44 0.20
CA TYR A 25 0.66 15.24 1.63
C TYR A 25 -0.62 15.48 2.44
N PRO A 26 -1.72 14.72 2.17
CA PRO A 26 -2.96 14.86 2.91
C PRO A 26 -2.72 14.50 4.38
N ALA A 27 -2.80 15.48 5.25
CA ALA A 27 -2.45 15.33 6.66
C ALA A 27 -3.64 15.61 7.58
N HIS A 28 -3.77 14.79 8.62
CA HIS A 28 -4.86 14.81 9.59
C HIS A 28 -4.41 15.44 10.90
N ASP A 29 -5.20 16.36 11.43
CA ASP A 29 -4.84 17.15 12.60
C ASP A 29 -4.87 16.32 13.89
N LEU A 30 -3.79 16.35 14.66
CA LEU A 30 -3.68 15.79 16.03
C LEU A 30 -3.96 16.84 17.12
N GLY A 31 -4.11 18.10 16.75
CA GLY A 31 -4.11 19.24 17.66
C GLY A 31 -2.72 19.84 17.86
N GLU A 32 -2.66 20.98 18.54
CA GLU A 32 -1.42 21.71 18.74
C GLU A 32 -0.44 20.97 19.66
N GLU A 33 0.86 21.14 19.40
CA GLU A 33 1.96 20.61 20.21
C GLU A 33 1.92 19.09 20.44
N LYS A 34 1.49 18.30 19.43
CA LYS A 34 1.39 16.84 19.52
C LYS A 34 2.48 16.11 18.75
N ILE A 35 3.10 16.75 17.77
CA ILE A 35 4.22 16.18 17.02
C ILE A 35 5.50 16.95 17.37
N PHE A 36 6.49 16.19 17.80
CA PHE A 36 7.82 16.66 18.15
C PHE A 36 8.82 16.22 17.09
N CYS A 37 9.90 16.97 16.94
CA CYS A 37 10.98 16.65 16.01
C CYS A 37 12.31 16.52 16.74
N ASP A 38 13.27 15.89 16.09
CA ASP A 38 14.66 15.66 16.46
C ASP A 38 14.92 14.67 17.61
N TYR A 39 16.15 14.18 17.65
CA TYR A 39 16.62 13.24 18.67
C TYR A 39 16.81 13.91 20.04
N MET A 40 17.03 15.22 20.10
CA MET A 40 17.22 15.92 21.37
C MET A 40 15.89 16.03 22.12
N SER A 41 14.78 16.31 21.43
CA SER A 41 13.45 16.32 22.04
C SER A 41 13.06 14.94 22.57
N LEU A 42 13.35 13.88 21.78
CA LEU A 42 13.14 12.50 22.20
C LEU A 42 14.02 12.11 23.40
N ALA A 43 15.30 12.48 23.38
CA ALA A 43 16.22 12.24 24.51
C ALA A 43 15.74 12.90 25.80
N ARG A 44 15.23 14.13 25.74
CA ARG A 44 14.60 14.82 26.89
C ARG A 44 13.37 14.07 27.40
N ARG A 45 12.53 13.57 26.46
CA ARG A 45 11.31 12.80 26.80
C ARG A 45 11.63 11.53 27.59
N ILE A 46 12.70 10.83 27.25
CA ILE A 46 13.08 9.56 27.89
C ILE A 46 14.07 9.72 29.04
N ALA A 47 14.65 10.90 29.28
CA ALA A 47 15.73 11.15 30.23
C ALA A 47 15.46 10.68 31.66
N GLY A 48 14.20 10.68 32.08
CA GLY A 48 13.75 10.22 33.41
C GLY A 48 13.51 8.72 33.52
N SER A 49 13.59 7.97 32.43
CA SER A 49 13.24 6.54 32.40
C SER A 49 14.45 5.67 32.72
N LYS A 50 14.30 4.72 33.64
CA LYS A 50 15.37 3.75 33.98
C LYS A 50 15.50 2.67 32.91
N ARG A 51 14.38 2.31 32.25
CA ARG A 51 14.31 1.29 31.21
C ARG A 51 13.50 1.82 30.01
N VAL A 52 14.07 1.70 28.84
CA VAL A 52 13.45 2.11 27.57
C VAL A 52 13.51 0.92 26.62
N ILE A 53 12.40 0.58 26.02
CA ILE A 53 12.25 -0.47 25.02
C ILE A 53 11.96 0.21 23.69
N ILE A 54 12.79 -0.02 22.66
CA ILE A 54 12.64 0.54 21.33
C ILE A 54 12.40 -0.61 20.37
N ASP A 55 11.14 -0.90 20.12
CA ASP A 55 10.70 -1.88 19.12
C ASP A 55 10.43 -1.20 17.79
N GLY A 56 10.20 -1.95 16.74
CA GLY A 56 9.86 -1.37 15.45
C GLY A 56 9.68 -2.38 14.34
N TYR A 57 9.51 -1.87 13.13
CA TYR A 57 9.18 -2.65 11.95
C TYR A 57 10.42 -3.01 11.13
N VAL A 58 10.30 -4.01 10.23
CA VAL A 58 11.35 -4.31 9.24
C VAL A 58 11.61 -3.10 8.36
N GLY A 59 12.87 -2.88 8.01
CA GLY A 59 13.29 -1.71 7.23
C GLY A 59 13.70 -0.49 8.06
N VAL A 60 13.46 -0.50 9.39
CA VAL A 60 13.99 0.53 10.30
C VAL A 60 15.51 0.41 10.42
N ARG A 61 16.20 1.54 10.36
CA ARG A 61 17.66 1.64 10.53
C ARG A 61 18.01 1.83 12.00
N PHE A 62 17.89 0.75 12.78
CA PHE A 62 18.17 0.79 14.23
C PHE A 62 19.61 1.19 14.58
N ASP A 63 20.56 0.89 13.70
CA ASP A 63 21.97 1.26 13.83
C ASP A 63 22.18 2.78 13.82
N ILE A 64 21.52 3.46 12.88
CA ILE A 64 21.56 4.92 12.79
C ILE A 64 20.79 5.54 13.95
N PHE A 65 19.57 5.03 14.19
CA PHE A 65 18.72 5.54 15.27
C PHE A 65 19.40 5.49 16.64
N SER A 66 20.00 4.35 16.99
CA SER A 66 20.70 4.20 18.28
C SER A 66 21.90 5.14 18.40
N ARG A 67 22.67 5.30 17.33
CA ARG A 67 23.81 6.22 17.30
C ARG A 67 23.39 7.68 17.50
N GLU A 68 22.37 8.14 16.80
CA GLU A 68 21.92 9.54 16.90
C GLU A 68 21.23 9.81 18.26
N LEU A 69 20.42 8.88 18.76
CA LEU A 69 19.83 8.99 20.08
C LEU A 69 20.89 8.99 21.18
N ASN A 70 21.94 8.15 21.05
CA ASN A 70 23.04 8.12 22.01
C ASN A 70 23.78 9.48 22.10
N LYS A 71 24.07 10.12 20.96
CA LYS A 71 24.67 11.47 20.93
C LYS A 71 23.79 12.48 21.66
N ALA A 72 22.48 12.44 21.45
CA ALA A 72 21.55 13.35 22.11
C ALA A 72 21.51 13.12 23.64
N LEU A 73 21.51 11.85 24.08
CA LEU A 73 21.56 11.48 25.51
C LEU A 73 22.89 11.91 26.16
N GLU A 74 24.02 11.71 25.49
CA GLU A 74 25.33 12.15 25.98
C GLU A 74 25.37 13.66 26.17
N THR A 75 24.76 14.45 25.29
CA THR A 75 24.62 15.89 25.43
C THR A 75 23.86 16.28 26.72
N LEU A 76 22.93 15.43 27.16
CA LEU A 76 22.21 15.56 28.43
C LEU A 76 22.97 14.96 29.64
N GLY A 77 24.20 14.49 29.44
CA GLY A 77 25.01 13.84 30.48
C GLY A 77 24.50 12.44 30.86
N ILE A 78 23.77 11.78 29.98
CA ILE A 78 23.22 10.44 30.17
C ILE A 78 24.01 9.46 29.33
N ARG A 79 24.53 8.41 29.95
CA ARG A 79 25.21 7.29 29.27
C ARG A 79 24.41 6.02 29.51
N PRO A 80 23.57 5.60 28.56
CA PRO A 80 22.77 4.39 28.71
C PRO A 80 23.59 3.13 28.48
N VAL A 81 23.16 2.01 29.07
CA VAL A 81 23.58 0.67 28.66
C VAL A 81 22.65 0.18 27.55
N TRP A 82 23.24 -0.13 26.39
CA TRP A 82 22.50 -0.60 25.23
C TRP A 82 22.44 -2.12 25.14
N TRP A 83 21.26 -2.61 24.84
CA TRP A 83 20.98 -4.01 24.58
C TRP A 83 20.33 -4.13 23.20
N ASN A 84 20.63 -5.21 22.48
CA ASN A 84 20.09 -5.43 21.13
C ASN A 84 19.45 -6.81 21.02
N THR A 85 18.19 -6.87 20.59
CA THR A 85 17.44 -8.12 20.39
C THR A 85 18.00 -8.99 19.27
N GLY A 86 18.73 -8.42 18.31
CA GLY A 86 19.42 -9.18 17.27
C GLY A 86 20.34 -10.28 17.82
N ALA A 87 20.90 -10.11 19.04
CA ALA A 87 21.71 -11.12 19.70
C ALA A 87 20.92 -12.39 20.10
N ALA A 88 19.60 -12.27 20.22
CA ALA A 88 18.70 -13.40 20.54
C ALA A 88 17.93 -13.92 19.33
N MET A 89 18.08 -13.29 18.14
CA MET A 89 17.47 -13.79 16.91
C MET A 89 18.12 -15.12 16.51
N LYS A 90 17.35 -16.04 15.96
CA LYS A 90 17.86 -17.28 15.42
C LYS A 90 18.85 -17.02 14.28
N GLU A 91 19.74 -17.96 14.05
CA GLU A 91 20.69 -17.85 12.94
C GLU A 91 19.95 -17.79 11.59
N PRO A 92 20.45 -17.00 10.62
CA PRO A 92 19.76 -16.81 9.33
C PRO A 92 19.36 -18.12 8.65
N ALA A 93 20.22 -19.14 8.66
CA ALA A 93 19.92 -20.44 8.10
C ALA A 93 18.80 -21.22 8.82
N GLU A 94 18.55 -20.94 10.09
CA GLU A 94 17.42 -21.51 10.83
C GLU A 94 16.12 -20.79 10.47
N ILE A 95 16.19 -19.46 10.31
CA ILE A 95 15.07 -18.65 9.84
C ILE A 95 14.69 -19.03 8.42
N ASP A 96 15.67 -19.21 7.53
CA ASP A 96 15.41 -19.64 6.14
C ASP A 96 14.68 -20.98 6.09
N ARG A 97 15.08 -21.97 6.92
CA ARG A 97 14.36 -23.25 7.03
C ARG A 97 12.95 -23.09 7.61
N LEU A 98 12.77 -22.19 8.57
CA LEU A 98 11.48 -21.91 9.21
C LEU A 98 10.46 -21.35 8.22
N ILE A 99 10.90 -20.46 7.32
CA ILE A 99 10.01 -19.73 6.40
C ILE A 99 9.89 -20.39 5.02
N GLU A 100 10.79 -21.32 4.67
CA GLU A 100 10.82 -21.99 3.37
C GLU A 100 9.45 -22.53 2.92
N PRO A 101 8.63 -23.17 3.78
CA PRO A 101 7.30 -23.66 3.39
C PRO A 101 6.35 -22.58 2.87
N TYR A 102 6.61 -21.32 3.18
CA TYR A 102 5.75 -20.18 2.83
C TYR A 102 6.25 -19.39 1.62
N LEU A 103 7.38 -19.74 1.06
CA LEU A 103 7.99 -19.01 -0.05
C LEU A 103 7.62 -19.57 -1.44
N GLY A 104 6.75 -20.60 -1.52
CA GLY A 104 6.24 -21.10 -2.80
C GLY A 104 7.28 -21.80 -3.68
N GLY A 105 8.37 -22.34 -3.11
CA GLY A 105 9.42 -23.03 -3.85
C GLY A 105 10.10 -22.12 -4.87
N ASP A 106 10.18 -22.58 -6.13
CA ASP A 106 10.85 -21.87 -7.22
C ASP A 106 10.03 -20.72 -7.83
N ASP A 107 8.79 -20.48 -7.38
CA ASP A 107 8.00 -19.36 -7.85
C ASP A 107 8.69 -18.04 -7.50
N PRO A 108 8.97 -17.16 -8.48
CA PRO A 108 9.72 -15.92 -8.23
C PRO A 108 8.93 -14.85 -7.48
N ILE A 109 7.59 -14.95 -7.44
CA ILE A 109 6.70 -13.88 -6.96
C ILE A 109 5.77 -14.37 -5.84
N PHE A 110 5.20 -15.57 -5.96
CA PHE A 110 4.13 -16.04 -5.09
C PHE A 110 4.63 -17.00 -4.01
N GLY A 111 3.98 -16.90 -2.85
CA GLY A 111 4.18 -17.73 -1.69
C GLY A 111 2.85 -18.03 -1.02
N PHE A 112 2.90 -18.48 0.21
CA PHE A 112 1.74 -18.76 1.03
C PHE A 112 1.82 -17.93 2.33
N ARG A 113 0.73 -17.30 2.71
CA ARG A 113 0.66 -16.43 3.88
C ARG A 113 0.95 -17.20 5.18
N THR A 114 2.02 -16.83 5.87
CA THR A 114 2.51 -17.60 7.03
C THR A 114 1.60 -17.51 8.25
N PRO A 115 1.40 -18.60 9.00
CA PRO A 115 0.79 -18.56 10.34
C PRO A 115 1.78 -18.20 11.46
N LEU A 116 3.08 -18.11 11.18
CA LEU A 116 4.12 -17.86 12.17
C LEU A 116 3.90 -16.56 12.96
N ARG A 117 4.49 -16.54 14.15
CA ARG A 117 4.55 -15.37 15.03
C ARG A 117 5.99 -14.92 15.22
N LEU A 118 6.18 -13.68 15.64
CA LEU A 118 7.51 -13.09 15.80
C LEU A 118 8.38 -13.84 16.80
N GLU A 119 7.80 -14.40 17.86
CA GLU A 119 8.50 -15.17 18.88
C GLU A 119 9.25 -16.37 18.30
N GLU A 120 8.76 -16.94 17.18
CA GLU A 120 9.37 -18.11 16.54
C GLU A 120 10.69 -17.79 15.81
N PHE A 121 10.96 -16.51 15.58
CA PHE A 121 12.21 -16.04 14.98
C PHE A 121 13.34 -15.86 16.01
N PHE A 122 13.04 -16.02 17.29
CA PHE A 122 13.99 -15.82 18.39
C PHE A 122 14.33 -17.12 19.11
N ASP A 123 15.56 -17.18 19.62
CA ASP A 123 15.99 -18.14 20.61
C ASP A 123 15.49 -17.66 21.98
N ARG A 124 14.57 -18.42 22.56
CA ARG A 124 13.92 -18.05 23.82
C ARG A 124 14.88 -17.92 24.97
N GLU A 125 15.88 -18.83 25.07
CA GLU A 125 16.86 -18.78 26.15
C GLU A 125 17.78 -17.56 26.04
N LYS A 126 18.20 -17.22 24.81
CA LYS A 126 19.00 -16.00 24.60
C LYS A 126 18.19 -14.75 24.90
N LEU A 127 16.91 -14.71 24.51
CA LEU A 127 16.03 -13.57 24.79
C LEU A 127 15.81 -13.38 26.28
N ASP A 128 15.60 -14.46 27.05
CA ASP A 128 15.41 -14.44 28.50
C ASP A 128 16.69 -14.03 29.28
N ARG A 129 17.87 -14.12 28.64
CA ARG A 129 19.14 -13.63 29.21
C ARG A 129 19.37 -12.14 29.00
N ILE A 130 18.63 -11.48 28.12
CA ILE A 130 18.68 -10.03 27.96
C ILE A 130 18.00 -9.38 29.17
N ARG A 131 18.80 -9.01 30.16
CA ARG A 131 18.31 -8.41 31.40
C ARG A 131 18.91 -7.03 31.61
N PRO A 132 18.14 -6.03 32.09
CA PRO A 132 18.66 -4.72 32.38
C PRO A 132 19.72 -4.77 33.48
N ASP A 133 20.73 -3.91 33.38
CA ASP A 133 21.68 -3.67 34.46
C ASP A 133 21.04 -2.75 35.52
N ASP A 134 20.78 -3.28 36.70
CA ASP A 134 20.12 -2.54 37.77
C ASP A 134 21.00 -1.41 38.33
N ALA A 135 22.33 -1.47 38.14
CA ALA A 135 23.26 -0.43 38.54
C ALA A 135 23.31 0.74 37.54
N ALA A 136 22.89 0.52 36.31
CA ALA A 136 22.87 1.55 35.28
C ALA A 136 21.80 2.61 35.54
N ARG A 137 22.14 3.87 35.26
CA ARG A 137 21.17 4.97 35.32
C ARG A 137 20.03 4.79 34.30
N MET A 138 20.35 4.28 33.11
CA MET A 138 19.42 4.02 32.03
C MET A 138 19.81 2.76 31.26
N ASN A 139 18.86 1.91 30.97
CA ASN A 139 19.01 0.79 30.05
C ASN A 139 18.11 1.01 28.83
N ILE A 140 18.64 0.76 27.64
CA ILE A 140 17.87 0.82 26.40
C ILE A 140 17.99 -0.52 25.68
N LEU A 141 16.87 -1.17 25.47
CA LEU A 141 16.76 -2.37 24.64
C LEU A 141 16.19 -1.96 23.28
N ILE A 142 16.90 -2.30 22.20
CA ILE A 142 16.54 -1.86 20.84
C ILE A 142 16.55 -3.03 19.85
N GLY A 143 15.67 -2.96 18.85
CA GLY A 143 15.59 -3.89 17.73
C GLY A 143 14.18 -4.45 17.52
N ILE A 144 13.96 -5.10 16.39
CA ILE A 144 12.69 -5.80 16.14
C ILE A 144 12.45 -6.81 17.26
N GLY A 145 11.23 -6.82 17.81
CA GLY A 145 10.87 -7.72 18.90
C GLY A 145 11.46 -7.34 20.27
N ALA A 146 11.92 -6.11 20.48
CA ALA A 146 12.45 -5.66 21.76
C ALA A 146 11.47 -5.88 22.92
N SER A 147 10.18 -5.71 22.67
CA SER A 147 9.12 -5.96 23.67
C SER A 147 9.00 -7.41 24.10
N LEU A 148 9.49 -8.39 23.31
CA LEU A 148 9.46 -9.82 23.63
C LEU A 148 10.37 -10.20 24.80
N ALA A 149 11.37 -9.38 25.13
CA ALA A 149 12.22 -9.60 26.31
C ALA A 149 11.50 -9.37 27.64
N GLY A 150 10.28 -8.83 27.60
CA GLY A 150 9.42 -8.69 28.77
C GLY A 150 9.91 -7.67 29.80
N TRP A 151 10.68 -6.67 29.39
CA TRP A 151 11.09 -5.58 30.27
C TRP A 151 9.87 -4.73 30.65
N ASP A 152 9.81 -4.30 31.88
CA ASP A 152 8.92 -3.23 32.32
C ASP A 152 9.63 -1.88 32.11
N GLY A 153 9.07 -1.00 31.31
CA GLY A 153 9.68 0.27 30.95
C GLY A 153 8.91 1.04 29.88
N LEU A 154 9.44 2.18 29.50
CA LEU A 154 8.85 3.03 28.46
C LEU A 154 8.98 2.37 27.09
N LEU A 155 7.87 2.14 26.41
CA LEU A 155 7.82 1.49 25.10
C LEU A 155 7.74 2.51 23.96
N LEU A 156 8.81 2.58 23.17
CA LEU A 156 8.89 3.33 21.93
C LEU A 156 8.71 2.37 20.76
N TYR A 157 8.01 2.80 19.72
CA TYR A 157 7.86 2.04 18.49
C TYR A 157 8.24 2.88 17.28
N ILE A 158 9.15 2.36 16.43
CA ILE A 158 9.56 3.02 15.21
C ILE A 158 8.79 2.38 14.04
N ASP A 159 7.95 3.18 13.38
CA ASP A 159 7.17 2.76 12.22
C ASP A 159 7.69 3.40 10.95
N ILE A 160 7.49 2.72 9.82
CA ILE A 160 7.67 3.25 8.47
C ILE A 160 6.60 2.67 7.56
N PRO A 161 6.07 3.43 6.60
CA PRO A 161 5.09 2.89 5.65
C PRO A 161 5.73 1.86 4.72
N LYS A 162 4.93 0.91 4.23
CA LYS A 162 5.43 -0.23 3.46
C LYS A 162 6.00 0.15 2.10
N ASN A 163 5.51 1.23 1.48
CA ASN A 163 6.13 1.76 0.26
C ASN A 163 7.60 2.19 0.51
N GLU A 164 7.89 2.83 1.66
CA GLU A 164 9.26 3.20 2.01
C GLU A 164 10.15 1.96 2.22
N ILE A 165 9.62 0.87 2.78
CA ILE A 165 10.33 -0.41 2.87
C ILE A 165 10.70 -0.92 1.49
N GLN A 166 9.78 -0.83 0.52
CA GLN A 166 10.05 -1.22 -0.86
C GLN A 166 11.15 -0.35 -1.49
N PHE A 167 11.13 0.97 -1.28
CA PHE A 167 12.16 1.87 -1.82
C PHE A 167 13.55 1.58 -1.25
N ARG A 168 13.63 1.25 0.04
CA ARG A 168 14.86 0.83 0.70
C ARG A 168 15.34 -0.53 0.22
N SER A 169 14.44 -1.48 0.02
CA SER A 169 14.79 -2.81 -0.51
C SER A 169 15.31 -2.74 -1.95
N ARG A 170 14.70 -1.91 -2.80
CA ARG A 170 15.18 -1.66 -4.17
C ARG A 170 16.58 -1.04 -4.21
N ALA A 171 16.96 -0.31 -3.17
CA ALA A 171 18.31 0.24 -3.00
C ALA A 171 19.31 -0.75 -2.37
N GLY A 172 18.85 -1.92 -1.90
CA GLY A 172 19.67 -2.89 -1.17
C GLY A 172 20.14 -2.38 0.19
N SER A 173 19.45 -1.40 0.78
CA SER A 173 19.86 -0.73 2.02
C SER A 173 19.29 -1.35 3.30
N ILE A 174 18.41 -2.32 3.16
CA ILE A 174 17.78 -3.09 4.24
C ILE A 174 17.76 -4.58 3.90
N THR A 175 17.46 -5.41 4.89
CA THR A 175 17.28 -6.86 4.74
C THR A 175 15.87 -7.26 5.15
N ASN A 176 15.45 -8.45 4.77
CA ASN A 176 14.30 -9.12 5.36
C ASN A 176 14.56 -9.47 6.83
N LEU A 177 13.51 -9.79 7.58
CA LEU A 177 13.57 -10.15 9.01
C LEU A 177 14.53 -11.32 9.26
N GLY A 178 15.63 -11.04 9.96
CA GLY A 178 16.65 -12.04 10.29
C GLY A 178 17.46 -12.58 9.11
N ALA A 179 17.40 -11.98 7.94
CA ALA A 179 18.25 -12.34 6.81
C ALA A 179 19.68 -11.81 6.99
N ALA A 180 20.66 -12.58 6.54
CA ALA A 180 22.07 -12.21 6.63
C ALA A 180 22.46 -11.05 5.70
N ALA A 181 21.79 -10.91 4.56
CA ALA A 181 22.05 -9.89 3.55
C ALA A 181 20.78 -9.54 2.76
N ALA A 182 20.83 -8.42 2.04
CA ALA A 182 19.79 -8.08 1.05
C ALA A 182 19.83 -9.07 -0.12
N ASP A 183 18.68 -9.36 -0.70
CA ASP A 183 18.51 -10.17 -1.91
C ASP A 183 17.93 -9.31 -3.04
N ALA A 184 17.66 -9.91 -4.19
CA ALA A 184 16.98 -9.25 -5.29
C ALA A 184 15.62 -8.67 -4.83
N PRO A 185 15.27 -7.43 -5.24
CA PRO A 185 14.07 -6.74 -4.72
C PRO A 185 12.78 -7.55 -4.83
N LYS A 186 12.57 -8.31 -5.92
CA LYS A 186 11.39 -9.17 -6.09
C LYS A 186 11.31 -10.27 -5.02
N LYS A 187 12.44 -10.93 -4.73
CA LYS A 187 12.51 -11.96 -3.68
C LYS A 187 12.29 -11.37 -2.29
N MET A 188 12.89 -10.20 -2.04
CA MET A 188 12.67 -9.48 -0.79
C MET A 188 11.20 -9.12 -0.62
N TYR A 189 10.55 -8.59 -1.67
CA TYR A 189 9.15 -8.23 -1.64
C TYR A 189 8.24 -9.44 -1.40
N LYS A 190 8.48 -10.57 -2.09
CA LYS A 190 7.77 -11.83 -1.83
C LYS A 190 7.83 -12.22 -0.36
N ARG A 191 9.02 -12.21 0.23
CA ARG A 191 9.21 -12.54 1.64
C ARG A 191 8.57 -11.50 2.58
N PHE A 192 8.65 -10.20 2.27
CA PHE A 192 7.92 -9.18 3.02
C PHE A 192 6.42 -9.47 3.05
N TYR A 193 5.84 -9.70 1.89
CA TYR A 193 4.40 -9.87 1.74
C TYR A 193 3.87 -11.13 2.44
N PHE A 194 4.49 -12.29 2.21
CA PHE A 194 3.98 -13.57 2.72
C PHE A 194 4.46 -13.92 4.13
N VAL A 195 5.54 -13.34 4.59
CA VAL A 195 6.17 -13.68 5.87
C VAL A 195 6.35 -12.46 6.77
N ASP A 196 7.26 -11.55 6.44
CA ASP A 196 7.74 -10.56 7.40
C ASP A 196 6.63 -9.59 7.84
N TRP A 197 5.86 -9.04 6.90
CA TRP A 197 4.74 -8.14 7.22
C TRP A 197 3.63 -8.84 7.99
N VAL A 198 3.35 -10.10 7.66
CA VAL A 198 2.31 -10.88 8.35
C VAL A 198 2.67 -11.06 9.83
N VAL A 199 3.92 -11.46 10.09
CA VAL A 199 4.46 -11.68 11.44
C VAL A 199 4.50 -10.37 12.23
N LEU A 200 5.03 -9.31 11.61
CA LEU A 200 5.22 -8.02 12.26
C LEU A 200 3.91 -7.25 12.45
N ASN A 201 2.93 -7.41 11.56
CA ASN A 201 1.60 -6.83 11.74
C ASN A 201 0.90 -7.40 12.97
N ARG A 202 0.96 -8.73 13.18
CA ARG A 202 0.41 -9.36 14.40
C ARG A 202 1.08 -8.82 15.65
N HIS A 203 2.40 -8.68 15.62
CA HIS A 203 3.18 -8.14 16.73
C HIS A 203 2.82 -6.67 17.01
N LYS A 204 2.85 -5.82 15.98
CA LYS A 204 2.50 -4.39 16.07
C LYS A 204 1.08 -4.19 16.60
N LYS A 205 0.09 -4.97 16.10
CA LYS A 205 -1.29 -4.92 16.61
C LYS A 205 -1.37 -5.18 18.11
N ALA A 206 -0.64 -6.18 18.60
CA ALA A 206 -0.61 -6.51 20.03
C ALA A 206 0.07 -5.43 20.88
N LEU A 207 1.02 -4.69 20.32
CA LEU A 207 1.73 -3.61 21.01
C LEU A 207 1.00 -2.27 20.97
N LEU A 208 0.23 -1.97 19.94
CA LEU A 208 -0.37 -0.65 19.70
C LEU A 208 -1.07 -0.03 20.92
N PRO A 209 -1.84 -0.79 21.74
CA PRO A 209 -2.45 -0.25 22.96
C PRO A 209 -1.45 0.18 24.04
N LYS A 210 -0.20 -0.33 23.98
CA LYS A 210 0.82 -0.16 25.01
C LYS A 210 1.95 0.80 24.59
N ILE A 211 1.99 1.20 23.33
CA ILE A 211 3.03 2.11 22.84
C ILE A 211 2.90 3.45 23.54
N ASP A 212 3.97 3.89 24.21
CA ASP A 212 4.07 5.19 24.86
C ASP A 212 4.46 6.29 23.86
N VAL A 213 5.39 5.99 22.95
CA VAL A 213 5.86 6.92 21.93
C VAL A 213 5.91 6.25 20.57
N MET A 214 5.26 6.86 19.57
CA MET A 214 5.35 6.46 18.17
C MET A 214 6.32 7.37 17.42
N ILE A 215 7.21 6.77 16.65
CA ILE A 215 8.27 7.46 15.92
C ILE A 215 8.14 7.16 14.42
N ASP A 216 8.16 8.19 13.59
CA ASP A 216 8.32 8.07 12.14
C ASP A 216 9.79 7.87 11.79
N GLY A 217 10.11 6.67 11.32
CA GLY A 217 11.47 6.24 10.98
C GLY A 217 11.89 6.47 9.53
N GLN A 218 11.14 7.26 8.75
CA GLN A 218 11.49 7.51 7.34
C GLN A 218 12.76 8.34 7.18
N ARG A 219 12.96 9.34 8.03
CA ARG A 219 14.12 10.22 8.02
C ARG A 219 15.11 9.74 9.08
N GLU A 220 16.36 9.53 8.67
CA GLU A 220 17.37 8.92 9.54
C GLU A 220 17.92 9.89 10.59
N THR A 221 18.09 11.15 10.22
CA THR A 221 18.71 12.17 11.07
C THR A 221 17.73 13.20 11.62
N GLU A 222 16.52 13.22 11.12
CA GLU A 222 15.49 14.22 11.43
C GLU A 222 14.15 13.54 11.69
N ILE A 223 14.08 12.80 12.79
CA ILE A 223 12.87 12.06 13.18
C ILE A 223 11.74 12.99 13.61
N THR A 224 10.51 12.52 13.43
CA THR A 224 9.32 13.06 14.12
C THR A 224 8.69 11.98 14.99
N TRP A 225 8.10 12.39 16.11
CA TRP A 225 7.46 11.48 17.04
C TRP A 225 6.27 12.11 17.76
N THR A 226 5.41 11.27 18.29
CA THR A 226 4.21 11.67 19.06
C THR A 226 4.00 10.73 20.24
N GLU A 227 3.28 11.20 21.28
CA GLU A 227 2.83 10.30 22.34
C GLU A 227 1.84 9.27 21.81
N GLY A 228 2.00 8.02 22.20
CA GLY A 228 1.14 6.94 21.73
C GLY A 228 -0.35 7.15 22.05
N ALA A 229 -0.66 7.81 23.15
CA ALA A 229 -2.03 8.17 23.51
C ALA A 229 -2.62 9.23 22.55
N ASP A 230 -1.82 10.20 22.09
CA ASP A 230 -2.26 11.19 21.10
C ASP A 230 -2.49 10.53 19.74
N LEU A 231 -1.59 9.65 19.31
CA LEU A 231 -1.77 8.87 18.09
C LEU A 231 -3.07 8.05 18.13
N ARG A 232 -3.30 7.28 19.19
CA ARG A 232 -4.52 6.44 19.30
C ARG A 232 -5.79 7.29 19.23
N ARG A 233 -5.81 8.47 19.88
CA ARG A 233 -6.94 9.41 19.75
C ARG A 233 -7.11 9.92 18.31
N GLY A 234 -6.01 10.23 17.61
CA GLY A 234 -6.04 10.59 16.19
C GLY A 234 -6.61 9.50 15.31
N LEU A 235 -6.15 8.26 15.50
CA LEU A 235 -6.66 7.08 14.77
C LEU A 235 -8.15 6.82 15.05
N ASP A 236 -8.58 6.98 16.31
CA ASP A 236 -9.99 6.87 16.71
C ASP A 236 -10.85 7.96 16.06
N ARG A 237 -10.32 9.17 15.91
CA ARG A 237 -10.99 10.25 15.20
C ARG A 237 -11.11 9.94 13.71
N LEU A 238 -10.05 9.47 13.04
CA LEU A 238 -10.09 9.08 11.64
C LEU A 238 -11.16 8.03 11.37
N ALA A 239 -11.24 7.00 12.22
CA ALA A 239 -12.22 5.93 12.07
C ALA A 239 -13.69 6.38 12.22
N GLY A 240 -13.94 7.53 12.87
CA GLY A 240 -15.27 8.13 13.01
C GLY A 240 -15.61 9.19 11.97
N ASN A 241 -14.66 9.51 11.09
CA ASN A 241 -14.78 10.56 10.08
C ASN A 241 -14.29 10.06 8.72
N GLY A 242 -14.03 10.96 7.78
CA GLY A 242 -13.32 10.64 6.56
C GLY A 242 -11.81 10.87 6.70
N PHE A 243 -11.03 10.18 5.90
CA PHE A 243 -9.60 10.42 5.80
C PHE A 243 -9.06 10.06 4.42
N ARG A 244 -7.89 10.59 4.11
CA ARG A 244 -7.14 10.29 2.90
C ARG A 244 -5.76 9.76 3.28
N VAL A 245 -5.28 8.74 2.56
CA VAL A 245 -3.92 8.22 2.71
C VAL A 245 -2.94 9.04 1.89
N ARG A 246 -1.65 8.96 2.21
CA ARG A 246 -0.61 9.58 1.38
C ARG A 246 -0.50 8.82 0.05
N PRO A 247 -0.80 9.46 -1.09
CA PRO A 247 -0.61 8.85 -2.39
C PRO A 247 0.89 8.70 -2.71
N TRP A 248 1.22 7.78 -3.62
CA TRP A 248 2.55 7.64 -4.18
C TRP A 248 2.46 7.29 -5.67
N PHE A 249 3.51 7.60 -6.41
CA PHE A 249 3.47 7.61 -7.87
C PHE A 249 4.66 6.84 -8.42
N GLU A 250 4.42 6.01 -9.44
CA GLU A 250 5.48 5.21 -10.05
C GLU A 250 5.51 5.40 -11.57
N PRO A 251 6.70 5.57 -12.15
CA PRO A 251 6.87 5.48 -13.59
C PRO A 251 6.75 4.02 -14.05
N GLY A 252 6.40 3.81 -15.32
CA GLY A 252 6.26 2.47 -15.88
C GLY A 252 6.56 2.45 -17.38
N ALA A 253 6.81 1.24 -17.93
CA ALA A 253 7.15 1.06 -19.33
C ALA A 253 6.06 1.57 -20.30
N TRP A 254 4.81 1.60 -19.87
CA TRP A 254 3.64 2.04 -20.64
C TRP A 254 3.09 3.39 -20.17
N GLY A 255 3.70 3.98 -19.13
CA GLY A 255 3.18 5.17 -18.45
C GLY A 255 2.98 6.37 -19.38
N GLY A 256 1.95 7.13 -19.07
CA GLY A 256 1.52 8.32 -19.80
C GLY A 256 2.08 9.62 -19.25
N GLN A 257 1.49 10.71 -19.72
CA GLN A 257 1.91 12.07 -19.39
C GLN A 257 0.84 12.87 -18.64
N TRP A 258 -0.37 12.30 -18.44
CA TRP A 258 -1.47 13.04 -17.85
C TRP A 258 -1.17 13.40 -16.38
N ILE A 259 -0.80 12.42 -15.55
CA ILE A 259 -0.45 12.63 -14.13
C ILE A 259 0.68 13.67 -14.01
N ARG A 260 1.75 13.49 -14.80
CA ARG A 260 2.90 14.39 -14.81
C ARG A 260 2.54 15.84 -15.15
N ASN A 261 1.57 16.04 -16.05
CA ASN A 261 1.16 17.37 -16.50
C ASN A 261 0.13 18.04 -15.58
N HIS A 262 -0.57 17.26 -14.75
CA HIS A 262 -1.66 17.76 -13.91
C HIS A 262 -1.28 17.90 -12.42
N ILE A 263 -0.31 17.11 -11.93
CA ILE A 263 0.11 17.20 -10.53
C ILE A 263 1.48 17.91 -10.46
N GLU A 264 1.43 19.23 -10.31
CA GLU A 264 2.61 20.10 -10.32
C GLU A 264 3.62 19.78 -9.20
N ALA A 265 3.15 19.27 -8.06
CA ALA A 265 3.98 18.95 -6.89
C ALA A 265 4.90 17.73 -7.10
N LEU A 266 4.74 16.96 -8.20
CA LEU A 266 5.55 15.77 -8.47
C LEU A 266 6.89 16.10 -9.13
N PRO A 267 7.92 15.23 -8.99
CA PRO A 267 9.16 15.34 -9.76
C PRO A 267 8.89 15.30 -11.28
N HIS A 268 9.43 16.26 -12.02
CA HIS A 268 9.30 16.35 -13.47
C HIS A 268 10.50 15.78 -14.25
N ASP A 269 11.55 15.33 -13.57
CA ASP A 269 12.75 14.70 -14.14
C ASP A 269 12.59 13.20 -14.43
N VAL A 270 11.35 12.71 -14.39
CA VAL A 270 10.98 11.32 -14.72
C VAL A 270 10.38 11.24 -16.13
N PRO A 271 10.50 10.09 -16.83
CA PRO A 271 9.99 9.95 -18.20
C PRO A 271 8.46 10.02 -18.26
N ASN A 272 7.77 9.49 -17.28
CA ASN A 272 6.30 9.40 -17.20
C ASN A 272 5.86 9.05 -15.79
N TYR A 273 4.54 8.99 -15.58
CA TYR A 273 3.93 8.25 -14.46
C TYR A 273 2.94 7.24 -15.05
N ALA A 274 3.06 5.99 -14.65
CA ALA A 274 2.14 4.93 -15.04
C ALA A 274 1.00 4.80 -14.03
N TRP A 275 1.32 5.03 -12.75
CA TRP A 275 0.37 4.89 -11.63
C TRP A 275 0.39 6.09 -10.70
N SER A 276 -0.81 6.45 -10.23
CA SER A 276 -1.03 7.17 -8.99
C SER A 276 -1.71 6.23 -8.02
N PHE A 277 -1.00 5.78 -7.00
CA PHE A 277 -1.52 4.88 -5.99
C PHE A 277 -2.25 5.66 -4.90
N GLU A 278 -3.53 5.94 -5.15
CA GLU A 278 -4.40 6.76 -4.29
C GLU A 278 -4.78 6.05 -3.00
N LEU A 279 -5.07 4.76 -3.09
CA LEU A 279 -5.45 3.92 -1.96
C LEU A 279 -5.01 2.48 -2.25
N ILE A 280 -3.73 2.23 -2.12
CA ILE A 280 -3.14 0.89 -2.24
C ILE A 280 -2.66 0.46 -0.88
N VAL A 281 -3.54 -0.13 -0.12
CA VAL A 281 -3.23 -0.63 1.20
C VAL A 281 -2.77 -2.10 1.11
N PRO A 282 -1.77 -2.46 1.91
CA PRO A 282 -1.24 -1.74 3.09
C PRO A 282 -0.04 -0.80 2.81
N GLU A 283 0.30 -0.50 1.57
CA GLU A 283 1.54 0.21 1.23
C GLU A 283 1.50 1.71 1.53
N ASN A 284 0.35 2.38 1.33
CA ASN A 284 0.20 3.79 1.68
C ASN A 284 0.34 4.01 3.20
N GLY A 285 0.76 5.21 3.56
CA GLY A 285 0.78 5.66 4.93
C GLY A 285 -0.35 6.65 5.26
N LEU A 286 -0.50 6.93 6.55
CA LEU A 286 -1.38 7.95 7.10
C LEU A 286 -0.53 9.07 7.67
N ILE A 287 -0.70 10.30 7.18
CA ILE A 287 0.01 11.46 7.68
C ILE A 287 -0.84 12.15 8.74
N PHE A 288 -0.24 12.38 9.90
CA PHE A 288 -0.76 13.26 10.92
C PHE A 288 0.03 14.58 10.94
N ARG A 289 -0.63 15.67 11.34
CA ARG A 289 0.02 16.96 11.55
C ARG A 289 -0.29 17.56 12.93
N SER A 290 0.60 18.41 13.40
CA SER A 290 0.43 19.25 14.58
C SER A 290 1.11 20.59 14.31
N GLY A 291 0.32 21.64 14.11
CA GLY A 291 0.80 22.83 13.42
C GLY A 291 1.32 22.45 12.03
N GLU A 292 2.53 22.86 11.69
CA GLU A 292 3.16 22.51 10.39
C GLU A 292 3.86 21.15 10.40
N ARG A 293 4.15 20.57 11.57
CA ARG A 293 4.93 19.33 11.68
C ARG A 293 4.12 18.12 11.28
N MET A 294 4.73 17.20 10.51
CA MET A 294 4.13 15.98 10.02
C MET A 294 4.80 14.73 10.59
N LEU A 295 4.00 13.68 10.73
CA LEU A 295 4.42 12.33 11.11
C LEU A 295 3.60 11.33 10.32
N GLU A 296 4.23 10.32 9.75
CA GLU A 296 3.53 9.26 9.01
C GLU A 296 3.62 7.92 9.74
N VAL A 297 2.51 7.20 9.76
CA VAL A 297 2.44 5.80 10.21
C VAL A 297 1.88 4.94 9.09
N SER A 298 2.17 3.65 9.10
CA SER A 298 1.59 2.75 8.12
C SER A 298 0.06 2.65 8.27
N PHE A 299 -0.64 2.43 7.17
CA PHE A 299 -2.11 2.32 7.13
C PHE A 299 -2.67 1.28 8.10
N ASP A 300 -1.98 0.15 8.26
CA ASP A 300 -2.43 -0.91 9.18
C ASP A 300 -2.76 -0.39 10.59
N THR A 301 -2.12 0.70 11.00
CA THR A 301 -2.28 1.25 12.35
C THR A 301 -3.72 1.66 12.65
N VAL A 302 -4.43 2.25 11.66
CA VAL A 302 -5.86 2.59 11.84
C VAL A 302 -6.74 1.35 11.86
N MET A 303 -6.42 0.33 11.05
CA MET A 303 -7.15 -0.93 11.05
C MET A 303 -6.97 -1.68 12.38
N PHE A 304 -5.76 -1.67 12.94
CA PHE A 304 -5.50 -2.29 14.25
C PHE A 304 -6.17 -1.56 15.40
N GLN A 305 -6.30 -0.23 15.33
CA GLN A 305 -6.95 0.58 16.35
C GLN A 305 -8.46 0.49 16.28
N ALA A 306 -9.04 0.55 15.09
CA ALA A 306 -10.47 0.77 14.93
C ALA A 306 -11.07 0.18 13.63
N GLY A 307 -10.55 -0.95 13.15
CA GLY A 307 -10.90 -1.54 11.85
C GLY A 307 -12.41 -1.74 11.64
N GLU A 308 -13.14 -2.22 12.65
CA GLU A 308 -14.60 -2.39 12.55
C GLU A 308 -15.33 -1.06 12.30
N ARG A 309 -14.84 0.03 12.88
CA ARG A 309 -15.43 1.36 12.63
C ARG A 309 -15.07 1.91 11.25
N VAL A 310 -13.89 1.56 10.73
CA VAL A 310 -13.43 2.00 9.41
C VAL A 310 -14.22 1.31 8.30
N VAL A 311 -14.36 -0.02 8.33
CA VAL A 311 -14.95 -0.78 7.23
C VAL A 311 -16.39 -1.25 7.49
N GLY A 312 -16.91 -1.04 8.69
CA GLY A 312 -18.22 -1.55 9.11
C GLY A 312 -18.16 -3.01 9.60
N LYS A 313 -19.13 -3.36 10.44
CA LYS A 313 -19.18 -4.65 11.16
C LYS A 313 -19.18 -5.87 10.22
N GLU A 314 -19.95 -5.80 9.13
CA GLU A 314 -20.08 -6.91 8.19
C GLU A 314 -18.76 -7.16 7.46
N CYS A 315 -18.17 -6.13 6.89
CA CYS A 315 -16.90 -6.20 6.18
C CYS A 315 -15.76 -6.64 7.12
N TYR A 316 -15.69 -6.08 8.34
CA TYR A 316 -14.71 -6.49 9.34
C TYR A 316 -14.88 -7.97 9.76
N GLY A 317 -16.12 -8.45 9.84
CA GLY A 317 -16.42 -9.86 10.12
C GLY A 317 -15.92 -10.82 9.01
N LEU A 318 -15.86 -10.35 7.76
CA LEU A 318 -15.38 -11.14 6.63
C LEU A 318 -13.86 -11.10 6.46
N TYR A 319 -13.23 -9.93 6.65
CA TYR A 319 -11.85 -9.67 6.25
C TYR A 319 -10.93 -9.28 7.41
N GLY A 320 -11.46 -9.06 8.61
CA GLY A 320 -10.68 -8.65 9.78
C GLY A 320 -9.98 -7.31 9.58
N ASP A 321 -8.67 -7.30 9.79
CA ASP A 321 -7.87 -6.08 9.67
C ASP A 321 -7.49 -5.71 8.21
N GLU A 322 -7.89 -6.52 7.23
CA GLU A 322 -7.65 -6.21 5.82
C GLU A 322 -8.66 -5.16 5.34
N PHE A 323 -8.16 -4.08 4.77
CA PHE A 323 -9.01 -3.09 4.11
C PHE A 323 -9.27 -3.55 2.68
N PRO A 324 -10.53 -3.76 2.25
CA PRO A 324 -10.81 -4.53 1.04
C PRO A 324 -10.67 -3.75 -0.26
N ILE A 325 -10.88 -2.43 -0.26
CA ILE A 325 -10.93 -1.60 -1.48
C ILE A 325 -9.59 -0.94 -1.73
N ARG A 326 -9.21 -0.88 -3.01
CA ARG A 326 -8.09 -0.08 -3.50
C ARG A 326 -8.53 0.79 -4.67
N MET A 327 -7.86 1.92 -4.83
CA MET A 327 -8.01 2.82 -5.95
C MET A 327 -6.65 3.30 -6.44
N ASP A 328 -6.45 3.27 -7.73
CA ASP A 328 -5.30 3.87 -8.37
C ASP A 328 -5.66 4.41 -9.76
N TYR A 329 -4.89 5.39 -10.22
CA TYR A 329 -4.98 5.85 -11.59
C TYR A 329 -3.98 5.09 -12.44
N LEU A 330 -4.45 4.62 -13.60
CA LEU A 330 -3.63 4.08 -14.67
C LEU A 330 -3.56 5.13 -15.76
N ASP A 331 -2.38 5.69 -15.98
CA ASP A 331 -2.16 6.74 -16.99
C ASP A 331 -1.54 6.15 -18.25
N ASN A 332 -2.36 5.98 -19.27
CA ASN A 332 -1.94 5.56 -20.61
C ASN A 332 -1.95 6.71 -21.63
N PHE A 333 -2.21 7.96 -21.21
CA PHE A 333 -2.28 9.13 -22.08
C PHE A 333 -0.91 9.47 -22.67
N ASP A 334 -0.79 9.51 -23.98
CA ASP A 334 0.49 9.65 -24.69
C ASP A 334 1.52 8.57 -24.28
N GLY A 335 1.00 7.45 -23.75
CA GLY A 335 1.76 6.29 -23.31
C GLY A 335 1.51 5.05 -24.16
N GLY A 336 1.72 3.89 -23.57
CA GLY A 336 1.50 2.58 -24.18
C GLY A 336 0.27 1.85 -23.63
N ASN A 337 0.04 0.64 -24.13
CA ASN A 337 -0.95 -0.26 -23.56
C ASN A 337 -0.44 -0.88 -22.24
N LEU A 338 -1.32 -1.03 -21.28
CA LEU A 338 -1.07 -1.87 -20.12
C LEU A 338 -0.88 -3.34 -20.55
N SER A 339 -0.17 -4.14 -19.77
CA SER A 339 -0.05 -5.58 -20.04
C SER A 339 -1.41 -6.27 -20.12
N ILE A 340 -1.55 -7.22 -21.04
CA ILE A 340 -2.68 -8.16 -21.03
C ILE A 340 -2.50 -9.07 -19.82
N GLN A 341 -3.47 -9.04 -18.91
CA GLN A 341 -3.38 -9.67 -17.60
C GLN A 341 -4.72 -10.25 -17.14
N CYS A 342 -4.69 -11.06 -16.09
CA CYS A 342 -5.88 -11.47 -15.36
C CYS A 342 -5.57 -11.69 -13.88
N HIS A 343 -6.62 -11.73 -13.04
CA HIS A 343 -6.53 -12.01 -11.63
C HIS A 343 -7.11 -13.38 -11.29
N PRO A 344 -6.55 -14.10 -10.28
CA PRO A 344 -7.01 -15.44 -9.96
C PRO A 344 -8.42 -15.44 -9.35
N GLN A 345 -9.15 -16.53 -9.54
CA GLN A 345 -10.44 -16.77 -8.88
C GLN A 345 -10.25 -16.97 -7.37
N ARG A 346 -11.28 -16.68 -6.56
CA ARG A 346 -11.23 -16.77 -5.08
C ARG A 346 -10.83 -18.15 -4.57
N GLU A 347 -11.35 -19.23 -5.17
CA GLU A 347 -11.00 -20.58 -4.75
C GLU A 347 -9.52 -20.90 -5.02
N TYR A 348 -9.01 -20.43 -6.16
CA TYR A 348 -7.62 -20.62 -6.52
C TYR A 348 -6.68 -19.89 -5.57
N ILE A 349 -6.96 -18.62 -5.26
CA ILE A 349 -6.11 -17.82 -4.38
C ILE A 349 -6.10 -18.36 -2.95
N ARG A 350 -7.26 -18.80 -2.45
CA ARG A 350 -7.38 -19.42 -1.13
C ARG A 350 -6.56 -20.71 -1.05
N LYS A 351 -6.71 -21.57 -2.05
CA LYS A 351 -6.04 -22.88 -2.06
C LYS A 351 -4.53 -22.76 -2.21
N ASN A 352 -4.05 -21.87 -3.09
CA ASN A 352 -2.63 -21.84 -3.47
C ASN A 352 -1.81 -20.82 -2.68
N PHE A 353 -2.43 -19.78 -2.11
CA PHE A 353 -1.73 -18.68 -1.46
C PHE A 353 -2.21 -18.36 -0.05
N GLY A 354 -3.30 -18.97 0.41
CA GLY A 354 -3.86 -18.74 1.76
C GLY A 354 -4.54 -17.39 1.93
N GLU A 355 -4.90 -16.72 0.82
CA GLU A 355 -5.54 -15.41 0.84
C GLU A 355 -7.06 -15.50 0.94
N VAL A 356 -7.68 -14.50 1.56
CA VAL A 356 -9.14 -14.40 1.73
C VAL A 356 -9.79 -13.52 0.66
N LEU A 357 -9.04 -12.61 0.07
CA LEU A 357 -9.45 -11.70 -0.98
C LEU A 357 -8.69 -12.01 -2.26
N THR A 358 -9.33 -11.84 -3.41
CA THR A 358 -8.71 -11.80 -4.73
C THR A 358 -8.93 -10.42 -5.32
N GLN A 359 -8.16 -10.03 -6.32
CA GLN A 359 -8.39 -8.77 -7.01
C GLN A 359 -9.63 -8.91 -7.91
N GLU A 360 -10.71 -8.25 -7.50
CA GLU A 360 -11.91 -7.99 -8.27
C GLU A 360 -11.80 -6.56 -8.77
N GLU A 361 -11.94 -6.32 -10.05
CA GLU A 361 -11.48 -5.08 -10.65
C GLU A 361 -12.54 -4.45 -11.56
N THR A 362 -12.57 -3.14 -11.61
CA THR A 362 -13.31 -2.35 -12.58
C THR A 362 -12.46 -1.17 -13.05
N TYR A 363 -12.62 -0.81 -14.33
CA TYR A 363 -12.02 0.40 -14.90
C TYR A 363 -13.10 1.45 -15.12
N TYR A 364 -13.02 2.52 -14.36
CA TYR A 364 -13.79 3.73 -14.63
C TYR A 364 -12.95 4.66 -15.50
N ILE A 365 -13.47 5.01 -16.68
CA ILE A 365 -12.77 5.87 -17.63
C ILE A 365 -12.93 7.33 -17.22
N LEU A 366 -11.83 7.93 -16.75
CA LEU A 366 -11.77 9.34 -16.36
C LEU A 366 -11.63 10.26 -17.57
N ASP A 367 -10.78 9.84 -18.53
CA ASP A 367 -10.58 10.54 -19.78
C ASP A 367 -10.08 9.58 -20.86
N THR A 368 -10.30 9.91 -22.14
CA THR A 368 -9.96 9.03 -23.26
C THR A 368 -9.92 9.79 -24.59
N THR A 369 -9.36 9.18 -25.62
CA THR A 369 -9.43 9.67 -27.01
C THR A 369 -10.32 8.77 -27.87
N PRO A 370 -10.83 9.24 -29.03
CA PRO A 370 -11.79 8.47 -29.85
C PRO A 370 -11.33 7.07 -30.29
N ASP A 371 -10.00 6.85 -30.38
CA ASP A 371 -9.43 5.57 -30.83
C ASP A 371 -9.00 4.66 -29.68
N SER A 372 -9.32 5.04 -28.45
CA SER A 372 -8.94 4.28 -27.27
C SER A 372 -9.86 3.08 -27.06
N VAL A 373 -9.28 2.00 -26.53
CA VAL A 373 -10.01 0.76 -26.25
C VAL A 373 -9.66 0.22 -24.87
N VAL A 374 -10.54 -0.59 -24.32
CA VAL A 374 -10.24 -1.51 -23.21
C VAL A 374 -10.25 -2.92 -23.79
N TYR A 375 -9.16 -3.65 -23.61
CA TYR A 375 -9.13 -5.08 -23.94
C TYR A 375 -9.87 -5.84 -22.85
N LEU A 376 -10.87 -6.65 -23.24
CA LEU A 376 -11.77 -7.25 -22.25
C LEU A 376 -12.27 -8.63 -22.69
N GLY A 377 -11.71 -9.65 -22.08
CA GLY A 377 -12.09 -11.04 -22.26
C GLY A 377 -11.73 -11.63 -23.61
N PHE A 378 -11.74 -12.95 -23.66
CA PHE A 378 -11.50 -13.68 -24.89
C PHE A 378 -12.64 -13.53 -25.88
N LYS A 379 -12.33 -13.67 -27.17
CA LYS A 379 -13.35 -13.85 -28.21
C LYS A 379 -14.10 -15.18 -28.03
N GLU A 380 -15.34 -15.23 -28.50
CA GLU A 380 -16.20 -16.42 -28.36
C GLU A 380 -15.62 -17.69 -29.00
N ASP A 381 -14.85 -17.53 -30.08
CA ASP A 381 -14.22 -18.60 -30.84
C ASP A 381 -12.78 -18.91 -30.40
N ILE A 382 -12.38 -18.45 -29.22
CA ILE A 382 -11.03 -18.66 -28.71
C ILE A 382 -10.66 -20.14 -28.61
N VAL A 383 -9.46 -20.46 -29.08
CA VAL A 383 -8.80 -21.75 -28.86
C VAL A 383 -7.61 -21.47 -27.94
N PRO A 384 -7.70 -21.79 -26.65
CA PRO A 384 -6.69 -21.44 -25.66
C PRO A 384 -5.27 -21.87 -26.05
N GLU A 385 -5.14 -23.09 -26.61
CA GLU A 385 -3.84 -23.65 -27.01
C GLU A 385 -3.19 -22.88 -28.15
N LYS A 386 -4.00 -22.30 -29.04
CA LYS A 386 -3.48 -21.44 -30.12
C LYS A 386 -3.00 -20.08 -29.57
N PHE A 387 -3.70 -19.55 -28.57
CA PHE A 387 -3.29 -18.33 -27.92
C PHE A 387 -1.97 -18.54 -27.16
N GLU A 388 -1.85 -19.62 -26.40
CA GLU A 388 -0.64 -20.01 -25.70
C GLU A 388 0.54 -20.15 -26.66
N GLN A 389 0.37 -20.89 -27.77
CA GLN A 389 1.39 -21.03 -28.80
C GLN A 389 1.79 -19.66 -29.36
N ALA A 390 0.84 -18.80 -29.68
CA ALA A 390 1.10 -17.47 -30.23
C ALA A 390 1.86 -16.57 -29.26
N LEU A 391 1.55 -16.63 -27.95
CA LEU A 391 2.29 -15.92 -26.90
C LEU A 391 3.75 -16.41 -26.83
N THR A 392 3.94 -17.72 -26.78
CA THR A 392 5.26 -18.34 -26.75
C THR A 392 6.10 -17.96 -27.97
N GLU A 393 5.52 -18.07 -29.16
CA GLU A 393 6.19 -17.69 -30.41
C GLU A 393 6.55 -16.21 -30.47
N SER A 394 5.63 -15.32 -30.01
CA SER A 394 5.87 -13.87 -29.93
C SER A 394 7.08 -13.58 -29.04
N PHE A 395 7.13 -14.21 -27.86
CA PHE A 395 8.24 -14.04 -26.94
C PHE A 395 9.57 -14.57 -27.48
N GLU A 396 9.59 -15.80 -28.00
CA GLU A 396 10.81 -16.42 -28.52
C GLU A 396 11.39 -15.71 -29.75
N LYS A 397 10.51 -15.23 -30.63
CA LYS A 397 10.91 -14.59 -31.89
C LYS A 397 11.06 -13.07 -31.78
N GLY A 398 10.61 -12.45 -30.67
CA GLY A 398 10.57 -11.00 -30.50
C GLY A 398 9.65 -10.32 -31.52
N THR A 399 8.54 -10.97 -31.90
CA THR A 399 7.56 -10.45 -32.86
C THR A 399 6.25 -10.11 -32.17
N GLU A 400 5.67 -8.95 -32.47
CA GLU A 400 4.41 -8.55 -31.86
C GLU A 400 3.28 -9.54 -32.15
N LEU A 401 2.48 -9.79 -31.11
CA LEU A 401 1.25 -10.57 -31.18
C LEU A 401 0.09 -9.65 -31.60
N ASP A 402 -0.68 -10.05 -32.60
CA ASP A 402 -1.96 -9.42 -32.89
C ASP A 402 -3.00 -9.86 -31.85
N VAL A 403 -3.07 -9.12 -30.75
CA VAL A 403 -3.96 -9.39 -29.62
C VAL A 403 -5.43 -9.40 -30.05
N ASN A 404 -5.82 -8.61 -31.05
CA ASN A 404 -7.19 -8.51 -31.54
C ASN A 404 -7.72 -9.81 -32.16
N LYS A 405 -6.86 -10.77 -32.45
CA LYS A 405 -7.29 -12.13 -32.87
C LYS A 405 -7.88 -12.94 -31.72
N TYR A 406 -7.53 -12.61 -30.48
CA TYR A 406 -7.81 -13.46 -29.32
C TYR A 406 -8.67 -12.76 -28.26
N VAL A 407 -8.51 -11.43 -28.12
CA VAL A 407 -9.12 -10.61 -27.08
C VAL A 407 -10.05 -9.58 -27.72
N ASN A 408 -11.20 -9.30 -27.09
CA ASN A 408 -12.07 -8.24 -27.51
C ASN A 408 -11.42 -6.88 -27.22
N ALA A 409 -11.54 -5.93 -28.14
CA ALA A 409 -11.16 -4.55 -27.97
C ALA A 409 -12.43 -3.70 -27.97
N GLU A 410 -12.87 -3.26 -26.81
CA GLU A 410 -14.10 -2.47 -26.65
C GLU A 410 -13.76 -0.98 -26.68
N PRO A 411 -14.38 -0.17 -27.52
CA PRO A 411 -14.20 1.29 -27.51
C PRO A 411 -14.51 1.85 -26.12
N SER A 412 -13.69 2.78 -25.64
CA SER A 412 -13.87 3.43 -24.35
C SER A 412 -14.38 4.86 -24.52
N ALA A 413 -15.31 5.26 -23.65
CA ALA A 413 -15.79 6.63 -23.54
C ALA A 413 -15.68 7.10 -22.08
N LYS A 414 -15.50 8.42 -21.91
CA LYS A 414 -15.47 9.03 -20.59
C LYS A 414 -16.72 8.63 -19.81
N HIS A 415 -16.53 8.20 -18.54
CA HIS A 415 -17.53 7.73 -17.62
C HIS A 415 -18.06 6.30 -17.85
N ASP A 416 -17.51 5.55 -18.80
CA ASP A 416 -17.77 4.11 -18.88
C ASP A 416 -17.17 3.39 -17.68
N LEU A 417 -17.83 2.30 -17.26
CA LEU A 417 -17.32 1.37 -16.26
C LEU A 417 -17.22 -0.03 -16.87
N PHE A 418 -16.00 -0.53 -17.01
CA PHE A 418 -15.70 -1.87 -17.47
C PHE A 418 -15.52 -2.82 -16.28
N LEU A 419 -16.05 -4.03 -16.37
CA LEU A 419 -16.08 -5.00 -15.27
C LEU A 419 -15.10 -6.15 -15.54
N MET A 420 -14.17 -6.38 -14.61
CA MET A 420 -13.18 -7.45 -14.68
C MET A 420 -13.35 -8.42 -13.49
N PRO A 421 -14.39 -9.29 -13.52
CA PRO A 421 -14.49 -10.32 -12.50
C PRO A 421 -13.27 -11.25 -12.56
N PRO A 422 -12.87 -11.85 -11.41
CA PRO A 422 -11.69 -12.71 -11.34
C PRO A 422 -11.66 -13.78 -12.42
N GLY A 423 -10.53 -13.93 -13.10
CA GLY A 423 -10.35 -14.82 -14.25
C GLY A 423 -10.58 -14.17 -15.61
N THR A 424 -11.01 -12.92 -15.66
CA THR A 424 -11.22 -12.17 -16.92
C THR A 424 -9.91 -11.57 -17.41
N LEU A 425 -9.58 -11.87 -18.67
CA LEU A 425 -8.44 -11.26 -19.36
C LEU A 425 -8.76 -9.81 -19.69
N HIS A 426 -7.84 -8.88 -19.36
CA HIS A 426 -8.10 -7.45 -19.59
C HIS A 426 -6.81 -6.64 -19.73
N SER A 427 -6.96 -5.41 -20.24
CA SER A 427 -5.92 -4.39 -20.28
C SER A 427 -6.49 -3.02 -20.63
N SER A 428 -5.96 -1.97 -20.06
CA SER A 428 -6.20 -0.61 -20.55
C SER A 428 -5.35 -0.34 -21.79
N GLY A 429 -5.98 0.05 -22.87
CA GLY A 429 -5.32 0.49 -24.09
C GLY A 429 -4.75 1.91 -23.94
N ARG A 430 -3.84 2.26 -24.86
CA ARG A 430 -3.24 3.60 -24.93
C ARG A 430 -4.29 4.71 -24.96
N ASN A 431 -3.91 5.87 -24.44
CA ASN A 431 -4.73 7.08 -24.39
C ASN A 431 -6.00 6.97 -23.55
N ASN A 432 -6.07 6.04 -22.61
CA ASN A 432 -7.03 6.05 -21.53
C ASN A 432 -6.38 6.64 -20.27
N LEU A 433 -7.16 7.37 -19.48
CA LEU A 433 -6.93 7.63 -18.07
C LEU A 433 -7.99 6.86 -17.30
N VAL A 434 -7.56 5.90 -16.50
CA VAL A 434 -8.44 4.98 -15.79
C VAL A 434 -8.37 5.24 -14.29
N LEU A 435 -9.51 5.31 -13.62
CA LEU A 435 -9.61 5.04 -12.20
C LEU A 435 -9.88 3.53 -12.04
N GLU A 436 -8.86 2.79 -11.64
CA GLU A 436 -9.01 1.40 -11.24
C GLU A 436 -9.64 1.36 -9.85
N ILE A 437 -10.79 0.69 -9.76
CA ILE A 437 -11.46 0.38 -8.50
C ILE A 437 -11.37 -1.12 -8.35
N SER A 438 -10.69 -1.59 -7.32
CA SER A 438 -10.47 -3.01 -7.16
C SER A 438 -10.39 -3.43 -5.69
N THR A 439 -10.29 -4.73 -5.45
CA THR A 439 -10.07 -5.27 -4.12
C THR A 439 -8.61 -5.62 -3.90
N THR A 440 -8.16 -5.51 -2.65
CA THR A 440 -6.85 -5.99 -2.22
C THR A 440 -6.82 -7.53 -2.27
N PRO A 441 -5.69 -8.20 -2.53
CA PRO A 441 -4.35 -7.68 -2.77
C PRO A 441 -3.99 -7.55 -4.27
N TYR A 442 -3.22 -6.53 -4.62
CA TYR A 442 -2.80 -6.27 -6.00
C TYR A 442 -1.67 -7.18 -6.52
N ILE A 443 -0.96 -7.89 -5.65
CA ILE A 443 0.20 -8.72 -6.02
C ILE A 443 -0.17 -9.85 -7.00
N PHE A 444 -1.42 -10.33 -6.96
CA PHE A 444 -1.88 -11.46 -7.77
C PHE A 444 -2.33 -11.05 -9.16
N THR A 445 -1.48 -10.33 -9.87
CA THR A 445 -1.65 -9.99 -11.28
C THR A 445 -0.86 -10.97 -12.14
N PHE A 446 -1.59 -11.77 -12.94
CA PHE A 446 -0.98 -12.74 -13.85
C PHE A 446 -0.85 -12.12 -15.24
N LYS A 447 0.34 -11.63 -15.57
CA LYS A 447 0.64 -11.04 -16.88
C LYS A 447 0.82 -12.12 -17.93
N MET A 448 0.09 -12.01 -19.04
CA MET A 448 0.16 -12.93 -20.17
C MET A 448 0.92 -12.34 -21.35
N TYR A 449 0.74 -11.04 -21.62
CA TYR A 449 1.44 -10.38 -22.72
C TYR A 449 1.73 -8.92 -22.37
N ASP A 450 2.95 -8.47 -22.62
CA ASP A 450 3.40 -7.13 -22.24
C ASP A 450 3.90 -6.32 -23.46
N TRP A 451 3.34 -6.57 -24.63
CA TRP A 451 3.58 -5.84 -25.87
C TRP A 451 5.06 -5.77 -26.30
N LEU A 452 5.88 -6.74 -25.85
CA LEU A 452 7.33 -6.74 -25.98
C LEU A 452 8.00 -5.48 -25.41
N ALA A 453 7.31 -4.79 -24.49
CA ALA A 453 7.82 -3.58 -23.87
C ALA A 453 9.11 -3.87 -23.08
N LEU A 454 10.05 -2.95 -23.18
CA LEU A 454 11.23 -2.96 -22.32
C LEU A 454 10.88 -2.32 -20.98
N ASP A 455 11.50 -2.78 -19.91
CA ASP A 455 11.42 -2.09 -18.61
C ASP A 455 12.16 -0.73 -18.68
N LEU A 456 12.08 0.02 -17.60
CA LEU A 456 12.76 1.33 -17.53
C LEU A 456 14.30 1.24 -17.56
N ASP A 457 14.87 0.05 -17.36
CA ASP A 457 16.29 -0.23 -17.50
C ASP A 457 16.64 -0.73 -18.92
N GLY A 458 15.68 -0.74 -19.84
CA GLY A 458 15.85 -1.18 -21.24
C GLY A 458 15.97 -2.69 -21.43
N LYS A 459 15.53 -3.47 -20.46
CA LYS A 459 15.54 -4.95 -20.52
C LYS A 459 14.19 -5.50 -20.96
N PRO A 460 14.17 -6.61 -21.73
CA PRO A 460 12.93 -7.31 -22.00
C PRO A 460 12.24 -7.74 -20.72
N ARG A 461 10.94 -7.47 -20.60
CA ARG A 461 10.15 -7.92 -19.47
C ARG A 461 9.85 -9.41 -19.62
N PRO A 462 10.16 -10.24 -18.63
CA PRO A 462 9.87 -11.67 -18.71
C PRO A 462 8.36 -11.90 -18.76
N LEU A 463 7.93 -12.94 -19.48
CA LEU A 463 6.59 -13.49 -19.34
C LEU A 463 6.49 -14.11 -17.95
N GLU A 464 5.89 -13.40 -17.03
CA GLU A 464 5.65 -13.89 -15.69
C GLU A 464 4.29 -14.60 -15.69
N ASN A 465 4.31 -15.92 -15.42
CA ASN A 465 3.14 -16.75 -15.19
C ASN A 465 2.20 -17.00 -16.38
N LEU A 466 2.68 -17.72 -17.39
CA LEU A 466 1.82 -18.46 -18.32
C LEU A 466 1.09 -19.59 -17.56
N CYS A 467 0.21 -19.27 -16.63
CA CYS A 467 -0.59 -20.26 -15.93
C CYS A 467 -1.91 -20.48 -16.70
N PHE A 468 -1.85 -21.36 -17.70
CA PHE A 468 -3.00 -21.70 -18.58
C PHE A 468 -3.94 -22.76 -18.03
N ASP A 469 -3.82 -23.17 -16.79
CA ASP A 469 -4.75 -24.11 -16.17
C ASP A 469 -6.14 -23.48 -15.90
N ARG A 470 -6.56 -22.56 -16.79
CA ARG A 470 -7.77 -21.77 -16.60
C ARG A 470 -8.61 -21.77 -17.85
N LYS A 471 -9.79 -22.33 -17.71
CA LYS A 471 -10.90 -22.05 -18.60
C LYS A 471 -11.26 -20.59 -18.39
N GLY A 472 -10.66 -19.69 -19.19
CA GLY A 472 -11.10 -18.33 -19.27
C GLY A 472 -12.57 -18.33 -19.62
N GLU A 473 -13.40 -17.68 -18.82
CA GLU A 473 -14.78 -17.44 -19.25
C GLU A 473 -14.70 -16.56 -20.50
N THR A 474 -15.33 -17.01 -21.58
CA THR A 474 -15.56 -16.19 -22.77
C THR A 474 -16.42 -15.02 -22.34
N VAL A 475 -15.88 -13.82 -22.45
CA VAL A 475 -16.57 -12.64 -21.96
C VAL A 475 -17.53 -12.14 -23.03
N LYS A 476 -18.78 -12.10 -22.67
CA LYS A 476 -19.83 -11.43 -23.41
C LYS A 476 -19.80 -9.93 -23.13
N ARG A 477 -20.40 -9.14 -24.04
CA ARG A 477 -20.59 -7.68 -23.91
C ARG A 477 -21.29 -7.21 -22.61
N GLU A 478 -21.66 -8.11 -21.75
CA GLU A 478 -22.30 -7.89 -20.44
C GLU A 478 -21.34 -7.31 -19.38
N LEU A 479 -20.04 -7.19 -19.68
CA LEU A 479 -19.06 -6.64 -18.74
C LEU A 479 -18.84 -5.11 -18.89
N ILE A 480 -19.73 -4.43 -19.58
CA ILE A 480 -19.80 -2.96 -19.56
C ILE A 480 -21.02 -2.59 -18.75
N ALA A 481 -20.84 -1.85 -17.66
CA ALA A 481 -21.95 -1.43 -16.83
C ALA A 481 -22.89 -0.48 -17.59
N HIS A 482 -24.18 -0.69 -17.44
CA HIS A 482 -25.19 0.22 -17.96
C HIS A 482 -25.68 1.11 -16.81
N PRO A 483 -25.30 2.40 -16.76
CA PRO A 483 -25.69 3.29 -15.67
C PRO A 483 -27.21 3.43 -15.56
N GLU A 484 -27.69 3.31 -14.32
CA GLU A 484 -29.13 3.46 -13.97
C GLU A 484 -29.32 4.68 -13.08
N LEU A 485 -30.19 5.60 -13.47
CA LEU A 485 -30.56 6.74 -12.62
C LEU A 485 -31.41 6.24 -11.46
N LEU A 486 -30.87 6.28 -10.24
CA LEU A 486 -31.58 5.87 -9.03
C LEU A 486 -32.42 7.00 -8.44
N GLU A 487 -31.83 8.18 -8.36
CA GLU A 487 -32.47 9.32 -7.71
C GLU A 487 -32.07 10.63 -8.37
N LYS A 488 -32.96 11.62 -8.33
CA LYS A 488 -32.71 12.94 -8.86
C LYS A 488 -33.29 14.01 -7.92
N GLY A 489 -32.43 14.89 -7.44
CA GLY A 489 -32.80 16.10 -6.73
C GLY A 489 -32.95 17.29 -7.67
N ALA A 490 -32.99 18.49 -7.11
CA ALA A 490 -33.09 19.72 -7.90
C ALA A 490 -31.81 20.01 -8.70
N ASP A 491 -30.66 19.71 -8.10
CA ASP A 491 -29.32 20.09 -8.54
C ASP A 491 -28.29 18.95 -8.31
N TRP A 492 -28.77 17.71 -8.17
CA TRP A 492 -27.94 16.51 -8.12
C TRP A 492 -28.65 15.28 -8.70
N GLU A 493 -27.87 14.32 -9.13
CA GLU A 493 -28.34 13.01 -9.61
C GLU A 493 -27.46 11.91 -8.98
N LEU A 494 -28.11 10.79 -8.62
CA LEU A 494 -27.45 9.57 -8.19
C LEU A 494 -27.61 8.49 -9.26
N TRP A 495 -26.50 8.03 -9.77
CA TRP A 495 -26.43 6.96 -10.76
C TRP A 495 -25.82 5.71 -10.14
N HIS A 496 -26.46 4.57 -10.34
CA HIS A 496 -25.89 3.25 -10.09
C HIS A 496 -25.12 2.79 -11.33
N LEU A 497 -23.89 2.36 -11.15
CA LEU A 497 -23.07 1.70 -12.14
C LEU A 497 -22.92 0.25 -11.71
N PRO A 498 -23.86 -0.65 -12.13
CA PRO A 498 -23.93 -2.01 -11.61
C PRO A 498 -22.61 -2.76 -11.81
N THR A 499 -22.10 -3.35 -10.75
CA THR A 499 -20.92 -4.19 -10.79
C THR A 499 -21.28 -5.66 -11.08
N HIS A 500 -20.30 -6.50 -11.36
CA HIS A 500 -20.55 -7.91 -11.57
C HIS A 500 -20.88 -8.62 -10.25
N ARG A 501 -21.76 -9.64 -10.29
CA ARG A 501 -22.17 -10.44 -9.11
C ARG A 501 -21.02 -11.05 -8.30
N ASN A 502 -19.83 -11.18 -8.89
CA ASN A 502 -18.63 -11.68 -8.22
C ASN A 502 -17.79 -10.56 -7.58
N HIS A 503 -18.20 -9.28 -7.70
CA HIS A 503 -17.56 -8.18 -7.02
C HIS A 503 -18.10 -8.04 -5.60
N SER A 504 -17.22 -7.71 -4.64
CA SER A 504 -17.56 -7.48 -3.24
C SER A 504 -17.96 -6.04 -2.94
N TYR A 505 -17.96 -5.19 -3.97
CA TYR A 505 -18.27 -3.77 -3.87
C TYR A 505 -19.25 -3.36 -4.97
N ASP A 506 -19.83 -2.20 -4.78
CA ASP A 506 -20.74 -1.57 -5.74
C ASP A 506 -20.26 -0.15 -6.07
N VAL A 507 -20.64 0.37 -7.24
CA VAL A 507 -20.19 1.68 -7.71
C VAL A 507 -21.36 2.60 -7.97
N HIS A 508 -21.33 3.76 -7.33
CA HIS A 508 -22.31 4.84 -7.54
C HIS A 508 -21.58 6.10 -8.02
N ARG A 509 -22.26 6.90 -8.83
CA ARG A 509 -21.79 8.21 -9.27
C ARG A 509 -22.80 9.27 -8.91
N TYR A 510 -22.34 10.25 -8.14
CA TYR A 510 -23.09 11.48 -7.89
C TYR A 510 -22.68 12.53 -8.91
N LYS A 511 -23.67 13.15 -9.56
CA LYS A 511 -23.49 14.38 -10.33
C LYS A 511 -24.18 15.48 -9.56
N LEU A 512 -23.45 16.51 -9.14
CA LEU A 512 -23.97 17.56 -8.28
C LEU A 512 -23.42 18.93 -8.68
N ASP A 513 -24.30 19.94 -8.63
CA ASP A 513 -23.94 21.33 -8.84
C ASP A 513 -23.77 22.07 -7.51
N THR A 514 -24.37 21.57 -6.41
CA THR A 514 -24.27 22.13 -5.07
C THR A 514 -23.83 21.09 -4.04
N SER A 515 -24.75 20.49 -3.31
CA SER A 515 -24.45 19.51 -2.28
C SER A 515 -25.48 18.37 -2.23
N VAL A 516 -25.04 17.21 -1.74
CA VAL A 516 -25.91 16.08 -1.45
C VAL A 516 -25.50 15.46 -0.12
N GLU A 517 -26.49 15.06 0.67
CA GLU A 517 -26.27 14.32 1.91
C GLU A 517 -26.31 12.81 1.62
N VAL A 518 -25.27 12.10 2.04
CA VAL A 518 -25.14 10.66 1.80
C VAL A 518 -25.09 9.93 3.14
N GLN A 519 -25.98 8.95 3.31
CA GLN A 519 -25.97 8.06 4.47
C GLN A 519 -25.10 6.83 4.17
N THR A 520 -24.13 6.54 5.03
CA THR A 520 -23.22 5.41 4.84
C THR A 520 -23.84 4.06 5.24
N GLU A 521 -24.91 4.08 6.04
CA GLU A 521 -25.63 2.88 6.53
C GLU A 521 -24.70 1.84 7.20
N GLY A 522 -23.63 2.33 7.85
CA GLY A 522 -22.63 1.48 8.50
C GLY A 522 -21.70 0.74 7.54
N LYS A 523 -21.63 1.17 6.29
CA LYS A 523 -20.71 0.66 5.26
C LYS A 523 -19.55 1.63 5.03
N CYS A 524 -18.43 1.09 4.55
CA CYS A 524 -17.30 1.89 4.12
C CYS A 524 -17.59 2.49 2.74
N HIS A 525 -17.48 3.81 2.61
CA HIS A 525 -17.52 4.50 1.33
C HIS A 525 -16.13 5.01 0.99
N VAL A 526 -15.68 4.74 -0.24
CA VAL A 526 -14.46 5.30 -0.80
C VAL A 526 -14.85 6.26 -1.92
N LEU A 527 -14.42 7.51 -1.82
CA LEU A 527 -14.85 8.59 -2.70
C LEU A 527 -13.70 9.08 -3.57
N ASN A 528 -13.97 9.32 -4.83
CA ASN A 528 -13.04 9.94 -5.77
C ASN A 528 -13.79 11.03 -6.58
N LEU A 529 -13.16 12.18 -6.82
CA LEU A 529 -13.69 13.22 -7.69
C LEU A 529 -13.30 12.87 -9.13
N VAL A 530 -14.29 12.55 -9.96
CA VAL A 530 -14.07 12.06 -11.33
C VAL A 530 -14.34 13.13 -12.40
N GLU A 531 -14.84 14.29 -12.02
CA GLU A 531 -15.05 15.45 -12.88
C GLU A 531 -15.26 16.71 -12.03
N GLY A 532 -14.82 17.88 -12.52
CA GLY A 532 -14.85 19.16 -11.82
C GLY A 532 -13.48 19.52 -11.24
N GLU A 533 -13.34 20.71 -10.68
CA GLU A 533 -12.06 21.19 -10.13
C GLU A 533 -11.85 20.71 -8.70
N SER A 534 -12.86 20.85 -7.86
CA SER A 534 -12.80 20.47 -6.45
C SER A 534 -14.18 20.19 -5.86
N ALA A 535 -14.20 19.39 -4.81
CA ALA A 535 -15.36 19.20 -3.96
C ALA A 535 -14.94 19.23 -2.48
N ARG A 536 -15.90 19.35 -1.58
CA ARG A 536 -15.69 19.34 -0.13
C ARG A 536 -16.49 18.21 0.48
N ILE A 537 -15.81 17.39 1.28
CA ILE A 537 -16.45 16.37 2.11
C ILE A 537 -16.65 16.94 3.50
N GLU A 538 -17.87 16.90 4.00
CA GLU A 538 -18.23 17.29 5.36
C GLU A 538 -18.79 16.07 6.08
N THR A 539 -18.29 15.76 7.25
CA THR A 539 -18.74 14.61 8.02
C THR A 539 -19.68 15.03 9.15
N ALA A 540 -20.56 14.15 9.58
CA ALA A 540 -21.43 14.38 10.73
C ALA A 540 -20.63 14.68 12.02
N GLY A 541 -19.37 14.26 12.10
CA GLY A 541 -18.45 14.56 13.20
C GLY A 541 -17.87 15.98 13.17
N GLY A 542 -18.20 16.78 12.14
CA GLY A 542 -17.78 18.17 12.00
C GLY A 542 -16.44 18.38 11.33
N ASP A 543 -15.79 17.31 10.86
CA ASP A 543 -14.58 17.44 10.05
C ASP A 543 -14.95 17.77 8.59
N SER A 544 -14.12 18.59 7.97
CA SER A 544 -14.29 19.04 6.59
C SER A 544 -12.95 19.02 5.87
N PHE A 545 -12.91 18.44 4.67
CA PHE A 545 -11.70 18.38 3.87
C PHE A 545 -12.00 18.50 2.38
N PRO A 546 -11.14 19.19 1.63
CA PRO A 546 -11.28 19.30 0.19
C PRO A 546 -10.78 18.02 -0.49
N ILE A 547 -11.39 17.70 -1.62
CA ILE A 547 -10.87 16.78 -2.62
C ILE A 547 -10.76 17.53 -3.94
N SER A 548 -9.70 17.30 -4.69
CA SER A 548 -9.49 17.89 -6.02
C SER A 548 -9.44 16.78 -7.07
N TYR A 549 -9.85 17.14 -8.27
CA TYR A 549 -9.54 16.34 -9.44
C TYR A 549 -8.07 16.55 -9.80
N ALA A 550 -7.30 15.49 -9.99
CA ALA A 550 -5.87 15.57 -10.21
C ALA A 550 -5.48 16.31 -11.49
#